data_7962e76e3f8d24c4a8b757b1515bdd8d
#
_entry.id   7962e76e3f8d24c4a8b757b1515bdd8d
#
_cell.length_a   1.000
_cell.length_b   1.000
_cell.length_c   1.000
_cell.angle_alpha   90.00
_cell.angle_beta   90.00
_cell.angle_gamma   90.00
#
_symmetry.space_group_name_H-M   'P 1'
#
loop_
_entity.id
_entity.type
_entity.pdbx_description
1 polymer ?
#
loop_
_entity_poly.entity_id
_entity_poly.type
_entity_poly.pdbx_seq_one_letter_code
_entity_poly.pdbx_strand_id
1 'polypeptide(L)'
;APDQRKALGQALNDARRELETAIAERQAHFEAAARREQLAAEQLDLSEMIVDRTVGHHHLITQTRERLEDAFIGLGFTIAEGPEVETDWYNFEALNMPAGHPARSMWDTLYLDAGEPETILLRTHTSPVQVRTMMRQEPPIYIVAPGRTFRSDTADATHLPVFHQIEGLVIDK
;
A
#
# COMPACT_ATOMS: atom_id res chain seq x y z
N ALA A 1 36.29 -16.00 71.73
CA ALA A 1 36.81 -14.64 71.65
C ALA A 1 36.13 -13.89 70.47
N PRO A 2 35.87 -12.59 70.54
CA PRO A 2 35.18 -11.83 69.47
C PRO A 2 35.96 -11.87 68.15
N ASP A 3 37.26 -11.92 68.14
CA ASP A 3 38.11 -11.99 66.98
C ASP A 3 37.97 -13.31 66.15
N GLN A 4 37.76 -14.41 66.84
CA GLN A 4 37.49 -15.69 66.15
C GLN A 4 36.13 -15.71 65.44
N ARG A 5 35.12 -15.05 65.99
CA ARG A 5 33.80 -14.92 65.31
C ARG A 5 33.89 -14.07 64.08
N LYS A 6 34.70 -12.99 64.11
CA LYS A 6 34.90 -12.11 62.98
C LYS A 6 35.67 -12.81 61.84
N ALA A 7 36.72 -13.53 62.20
CA ALA A 7 37.51 -14.33 61.25
C ALA A 7 36.69 -15.46 60.61
N LEU A 8 35.86 -16.16 61.37
CA LEU A 8 34.96 -17.18 60.84
C LEU A 8 33.88 -16.62 59.94
N GLY A 9 33.29 -15.45 60.30
CA GLY A 9 32.34 -14.77 59.45
C GLY A 9 32.90 -14.30 58.13
N GLN A 10 34.18 -13.88 58.17
CA GLN A 10 34.87 -13.44 56.93
C GLN A 10 35.19 -14.65 56.03
N ALA A 11 35.69 -15.75 56.58
CA ALA A 11 35.96 -16.97 55.84
C ALA A 11 34.67 -17.57 55.22
N LEU A 12 33.53 -17.49 55.93
CA LEU A 12 32.23 -17.94 55.42
C LEU A 12 31.74 -17.07 54.25
N ASN A 13 31.90 -15.76 54.35
CA ASN A 13 31.54 -14.85 53.28
C ASN A 13 32.44 -15.00 52.06
N ASP A 14 33.71 -15.23 52.24
CA ASP A 14 34.65 -15.47 51.13
C ASP A 14 34.33 -16.80 50.42
N ALA A 15 34.11 -17.87 51.17
CA ALA A 15 33.71 -19.18 50.63
C ALA A 15 32.35 -19.08 49.87
N ARG A 16 31.39 -18.31 50.44
CA ARG A 16 30.13 -18.10 49.76
C ARG A 16 30.31 -17.35 48.44
N ARG A 17 31.14 -16.32 48.39
CA ARG A 17 31.42 -15.54 47.20
C ARG A 17 32.11 -16.38 46.11
N GLU A 18 33.08 -17.21 46.52
CA GLU A 18 33.73 -18.19 45.63
C GLU A 18 32.74 -19.20 45.02
N LEU A 19 31.83 -19.74 45.85
CA LEU A 19 30.78 -20.63 45.37
C LEU A 19 29.80 -19.94 44.41
N GLU A 20 29.34 -18.72 44.75
CA GLU A 20 28.44 -17.95 43.89
C GLU A 20 29.11 -17.65 42.53
N THR A 21 30.41 -17.27 42.54
CA THR A 21 31.17 -17.06 41.30
C THR A 21 31.30 -18.33 40.47
N ALA A 22 31.67 -19.44 41.10
CA ALA A 22 31.82 -20.74 40.41
C ALA A 22 30.50 -21.24 39.83
N ILE A 23 29.39 -21.03 40.51
CA ILE A 23 28.03 -21.36 40.02
C ILE A 23 27.71 -20.51 38.81
N ALA A 24 27.91 -19.19 38.88
CA ALA A 24 27.63 -18.27 37.79
C ALA A 24 28.47 -18.59 36.54
N GLU A 25 29.76 -18.86 36.70
CA GLU A 25 30.64 -19.27 35.60
C GLU A 25 30.17 -20.60 34.97
N ARG A 26 29.79 -21.56 35.80
CA ARG A 26 29.31 -22.86 35.30
C ARG A 26 27.97 -22.73 34.58
N GLN A 27 27.07 -21.89 35.08
CA GLN A 27 25.78 -21.62 34.44
C GLN A 27 25.98 -20.96 33.08
N ALA A 28 26.82 -19.92 33.02
CA ALA A 28 27.15 -19.23 31.76
C ALA A 28 27.79 -20.21 30.73
N HIS A 29 28.62 -21.13 31.20
CA HIS A 29 29.19 -22.15 30.33
C HIS A 29 28.12 -23.09 29.73
N PHE A 30 27.17 -23.54 30.54
CA PHE A 30 26.09 -24.41 30.07
C PHE A 30 25.15 -23.67 29.14
N GLU A 31 24.78 -22.43 29.45
CA GLU A 31 23.93 -21.57 28.58
C GLU A 31 24.63 -21.35 27.21
N ALA A 32 25.91 -21.05 27.20
CA ALA A 32 26.68 -20.91 25.97
C ALA A 32 26.81 -22.22 25.18
N ALA A 33 26.89 -23.35 25.84
CA ALA A 33 26.91 -24.67 25.20
C ALA A 33 25.54 -24.98 24.56
N ALA A 34 24.44 -24.81 25.30
CA ALA A 34 23.10 -25.03 24.83
C ALA A 34 22.75 -24.11 23.62
N ARG A 35 23.15 -22.84 23.71
CA ARG A 35 22.97 -21.90 22.59
C ARG A 35 23.75 -22.32 21.33
N ARG A 36 24.98 -22.83 21.48
CA ARG A 36 25.75 -23.33 20.33
C ARG A 36 25.10 -24.57 19.71
N GLU A 37 24.60 -25.47 20.50
CA GLU A 37 23.91 -26.68 20.06
C GLU A 37 22.62 -26.32 19.33
N GLN A 38 21.83 -25.38 19.88
CA GLN A 38 20.63 -24.86 19.23
C GLN A 38 20.94 -24.20 17.89
N LEU A 39 21.94 -23.32 17.82
CA LEU A 39 22.34 -22.67 16.58
C LEU A 39 22.84 -23.65 15.52
N ALA A 40 23.53 -24.71 15.94
CA ALA A 40 23.97 -25.78 15.03
C ALA A 40 22.78 -26.60 14.49
N ALA A 41 21.79 -26.87 15.34
CA ALA A 41 20.57 -27.57 14.93
C ALA A 41 19.65 -26.74 14.04
N GLU A 42 19.63 -25.40 14.21
CA GLU A 42 18.86 -24.46 13.44
C GLU A 42 19.59 -23.96 12.17
N GLN A 43 20.81 -24.42 11.93
CA GLN A 43 21.57 -23.98 10.74
C GLN A 43 20.91 -24.47 9.46
N LEU A 44 20.50 -23.53 8.63
CA LEU A 44 19.97 -23.80 7.30
C LEU A 44 21.07 -23.64 6.27
N ASP A 45 21.22 -24.63 5.40
CA ASP A 45 22.06 -24.48 4.21
C ASP A 45 21.30 -23.73 3.12
N LEU A 46 21.63 -22.46 2.95
CA LEU A 46 21.02 -21.62 1.93
C LEU A 46 21.63 -21.82 0.54
N SER A 47 22.72 -22.59 0.41
CA SER A 47 23.37 -22.83 -0.89
C SER A 47 22.55 -23.76 -1.79
N GLU A 48 21.70 -24.61 -1.20
CA GLU A 48 20.78 -25.49 -1.94
C GLU A 48 19.41 -24.85 -2.25
N MET A 49 19.14 -23.64 -1.75
CA MET A 49 17.95 -22.91 -2.17
C MET A 49 18.11 -22.43 -3.60
N ILE A 50 17.80 -23.30 -4.54
CA ILE A 50 17.45 -22.89 -5.89
C ILE A 50 16.14 -22.13 -5.77
N VAL A 51 16.24 -20.82 -5.59
CA VAL A 51 15.08 -19.94 -5.78
C VAL A 51 14.75 -19.99 -7.26
N ASP A 52 13.82 -20.85 -7.60
CA ASP A 52 13.19 -20.80 -8.92
C ASP A 52 12.62 -19.38 -9.04
N ARG A 53 13.32 -18.52 -9.80
CA ARG A 53 12.86 -17.17 -10.06
C ARG A 53 11.61 -17.30 -10.93
N THR A 54 10.46 -17.42 -10.27
CA THR A 54 9.21 -17.28 -10.97
C THR A 54 9.18 -15.89 -11.58
N VAL A 55 9.24 -15.83 -12.90
CA VAL A 55 9.05 -14.58 -13.61
C VAL A 55 7.66 -14.08 -13.27
N GLY A 56 7.59 -12.94 -12.60
CA GLY A 56 6.33 -12.31 -12.28
C GLY A 56 5.59 -11.90 -13.56
N HIS A 57 4.28 -11.93 -13.52
CA HIS A 57 3.42 -11.43 -14.59
C HIS A 57 2.62 -10.24 -14.08
N HIS A 58 2.38 -9.27 -14.96
CA HIS A 58 1.48 -8.18 -14.66
C HIS A 58 0.06 -8.72 -14.41
N HIS A 59 -0.66 -8.10 -13.48
CA HIS A 59 -2.06 -8.42 -13.24
C HIS A 59 -2.88 -8.25 -14.52
N LEU A 60 -3.94 -9.03 -14.72
CA LEU A 60 -4.75 -8.99 -15.94
C LEU A 60 -5.31 -7.61 -16.27
N ILE A 61 -5.71 -6.84 -15.26
CA ILE A 61 -6.16 -5.44 -15.46
C ILE A 61 -5.02 -4.59 -16.02
N THR A 62 -3.80 -4.72 -15.51
CA THR A 62 -2.63 -3.98 -16.02
C THR A 62 -2.35 -4.36 -17.47
N GLN A 63 -2.34 -5.65 -17.79
CA GLN A 63 -2.14 -6.11 -19.17
C GLN A 63 -3.23 -5.60 -20.12
N THR A 64 -4.48 -5.57 -19.66
CA THR A 64 -5.60 -5.06 -20.47
C THR A 64 -5.49 -3.55 -20.67
N ARG A 65 -5.14 -2.82 -19.62
CA ARG A 65 -4.92 -1.37 -19.70
C ARG A 65 -3.81 -1.04 -20.69
N GLU A 66 -2.66 -1.68 -20.56
CA GLU A 66 -1.50 -1.49 -21.46
C GLU A 66 -1.88 -1.74 -22.92
N ARG A 67 -2.62 -2.82 -23.22
CA ARG A 67 -3.07 -3.12 -24.58
C ARG A 67 -4.03 -2.07 -25.14
N LEU A 68 -4.91 -1.52 -24.31
CA LEU A 68 -5.82 -0.44 -24.72
C LEU A 68 -5.05 0.85 -24.94
N GLU A 69 -4.15 1.21 -24.04
CA GLU A 69 -3.28 2.37 -24.15
C GLU A 69 -2.45 2.31 -25.45
N ASP A 70 -1.81 1.18 -25.75
CA ASP A 70 -1.05 0.97 -26.98
C ASP A 70 -1.91 1.14 -28.23
N ALA A 71 -3.14 0.62 -28.22
CA ALA A 71 -4.05 0.77 -29.33
C ALA A 71 -4.42 2.25 -29.57
N PHE A 72 -4.71 3.01 -28.51
CA PHE A 72 -5.04 4.43 -28.61
C PHE A 72 -3.83 5.29 -28.97
N ILE A 73 -2.64 4.98 -28.47
CA ILE A 73 -1.39 5.62 -28.88
C ILE A 73 -1.16 5.40 -30.40
N GLY A 74 -1.42 4.19 -30.88
CA GLY A 74 -1.35 3.87 -32.30
C GLY A 74 -2.33 4.66 -33.18
N LEU A 75 -3.44 5.13 -32.60
CA LEU A 75 -4.43 6.01 -33.23
C LEU A 75 -4.10 7.51 -33.10
N GLY A 76 -3.01 7.88 -32.42
CA GLY A 76 -2.59 9.26 -32.23
C GLY A 76 -3.11 9.93 -30.95
N PHE A 77 -3.67 9.16 -30.02
CA PHE A 77 -4.08 9.68 -28.70
C PHE A 77 -2.90 9.76 -27.74
N THR A 78 -2.99 10.66 -26.79
CA THR A 78 -2.08 10.74 -25.64
C THR A 78 -2.74 10.23 -24.38
N ILE A 79 -1.96 9.58 -23.50
CA ILE A 79 -2.45 9.16 -22.20
C ILE A 79 -2.51 10.36 -21.28
N ALA A 80 -3.68 10.61 -20.68
CA ALA A 80 -3.88 11.64 -19.67
C ALA A 80 -4.24 11.02 -18.34
N GLU A 81 -3.55 11.43 -17.28
CA GLU A 81 -3.78 10.99 -15.92
C GLU A 81 -4.25 12.11 -15.02
N GLY A 82 -4.96 11.76 -13.96
CA GLY A 82 -5.43 12.69 -12.95
C GLY A 82 -5.63 12.03 -11.59
N PRO A 83 -5.87 12.83 -10.55
CA PRO A 83 -6.00 12.33 -9.17
C PRO A 83 -7.24 11.46 -9.01
N GLU A 84 -7.17 10.50 -8.07
CA GLU A 84 -8.32 9.68 -7.66
C GLU A 84 -9.21 10.43 -6.65
N VAL A 85 -8.61 11.28 -5.83
CA VAL A 85 -9.32 12.21 -4.95
C VAL A 85 -9.57 13.50 -5.70
N GLU A 86 -10.84 13.83 -5.88
CA GLU A 86 -11.28 14.96 -6.67
C GLU A 86 -12.20 15.88 -5.91
N THR A 87 -12.38 17.09 -6.43
CA THR A 87 -13.44 17.96 -5.96
C THR A 87 -14.74 17.64 -6.67
N ASP A 88 -15.85 17.88 -5.97
CA ASP A 88 -17.20 17.77 -6.53
C ASP A 88 -17.35 18.57 -7.83
N TRP A 89 -16.72 19.73 -7.91
CA TRP A 89 -16.74 20.57 -9.11
C TRP A 89 -16.19 19.83 -10.35
N TYR A 90 -15.00 19.24 -10.26
CA TYR A 90 -14.40 18.48 -11.38
C TYR A 90 -15.18 17.22 -11.73
N ASN A 91 -15.74 16.57 -10.70
CA ASN A 91 -16.42 15.29 -10.89
C ASN A 91 -17.83 15.46 -11.43
N PHE A 92 -18.48 16.60 -11.17
CA PHE A 92 -19.88 16.82 -11.54
C PHE A 92 -20.14 18.17 -12.23
N GLU A 93 -19.92 19.30 -11.58
CA GLU A 93 -20.37 20.61 -12.08
C GLU A 93 -19.73 20.98 -13.42
N ALA A 94 -18.41 20.81 -13.53
CA ALA A 94 -17.66 21.10 -14.76
C ALA A 94 -18.08 20.20 -15.95
N LEU A 95 -18.76 19.10 -15.67
CA LEU A 95 -19.32 18.17 -16.65
C LEU A 95 -20.81 18.43 -16.91
N ASN A 96 -21.31 19.60 -16.52
CA ASN A 96 -22.70 19.99 -16.66
C ASN A 96 -23.70 19.14 -15.86
N MET A 97 -23.28 18.67 -14.70
CA MET A 97 -24.07 17.93 -13.71
C MET A 97 -24.22 18.76 -12.42
N PRO A 98 -25.04 19.82 -12.40
CA PRO A 98 -25.27 20.65 -11.21
C PRO A 98 -25.98 19.83 -10.10
N ALA A 99 -26.05 20.37 -8.87
CA ALA A 99 -26.62 19.71 -7.70
C ALA A 99 -28.01 19.09 -7.89
N GLY A 100 -28.86 19.65 -8.74
CA GLY A 100 -30.18 19.11 -9.04
C GLY A 100 -30.25 18.18 -10.25
N HIS A 101 -29.15 17.81 -10.85
CA HIS A 101 -29.16 16.98 -12.06
C HIS A 101 -29.55 15.53 -11.74
N PRO A 102 -30.51 14.91 -12.47
CA PRO A 102 -31.01 13.57 -12.19
C PRO A 102 -29.90 12.49 -12.22
N ALA A 103 -28.94 12.61 -13.12
CA ALA A 103 -27.83 11.65 -13.20
C ALA A 103 -26.89 11.69 -11.98
N ARG A 104 -26.79 12.83 -11.29
CA ARG A 104 -25.98 12.97 -10.08
C ARG A 104 -26.58 12.22 -8.90
N SER A 105 -27.92 12.18 -8.78
CA SER A 105 -28.60 11.44 -7.71
C SER A 105 -28.53 9.92 -7.85
N MET A 106 -28.16 9.42 -9.01
CA MET A 106 -28.03 7.99 -9.29
C MET A 106 -26.64 7.42 -8.94
N TRP A 107 -25.74 8.27 -8.51
CA TRP A 107 -24.35 7.88 -8.30
C TRP A 107 -24.05 7.79 -6.81
N ASP A 108 -23.76 6.60 -6.37
CA ASP A 108 -23.32 6.35 -5.00
C ASP A 108 -21.88 6.85 -4.83
N THR A 109 -21.76 8.10 -4.47
CA THR A 109 -20.48 8.79 -4.34
C THR A 109 -19.87 8.60 -2.97
N LEU A 110 -18.58 8.25 -2.92
CA LEU A 110 -17.80 8.20 -1.70
C LEU A 110 -17.17 9.57 -1.41
N TYR A 111 -17.84 10.36 -0.59
CA TYR A 111 -17.30 11.63 -0.09
C TYR A 111 -16.29 11.38 1.04
N LEU A 112 -15.26 12.20 1.09
CA LEU A 112 -14.24 12.18 2.12
C LEU A 112 -14.55 13.23 3.18
N ASP A 113 -14.27 12.89 4.43
CA ASP A 113 -14.35 13.83 5.56
C ASP A 113 -13.12 14.75 5.56
N ALA A 114 -13.07 15.66 4.58
CA ALA A 114 -11.98 16.60 4.36
C ALA A 114 -12.52 17.91 3.76
N GLY A 115 -12.27 19.02 4.42
CA GLY A 115 -12.77 20.34 3.99
C GLY A 115 -14.24 20.55 4.31
N GLU A 116 -14.94 21.31 3.44
CA GLU A 116 -16.38 21.47 3.56
C GLU A 116 -17.11 20.17 3.18
N PRO A 117 -18.24 19.86 3.82
CA PRO A 117 -19.01 18.67 3.51
C PRO A 117 -19.35 18.53 2.02
N GLU A 118 -19.26 17.31 1.50
CA GLU A 118 -19.59 16.96 0.12
C GLU A 118 -18.81 17.74 -0.96
N THR A 119 -17.62 18.24 -0.63
CA THR A 119 -16.76 18.95 -1.59
C THR A 119 -15.62 18.13 -2.14
N ILE A 120 -15.17 17.11 -1.41
CA ILE A 120 -14.06 16.22 -1.77
C ILE A 120 -14.54 14.79 -1.79
N LEU A 121 -14.20 14.06 -2.84
CA LEU A 121 -14.71 12.72 -3.09
C LEU A 121 -13.68 11.83 -3.78
N LEU A 122 -13.93 10.53 -3.79
CA LEU A 122 -13.26 9.60 -4.68
C LEU A 122 -13.99 9.63 -6.03
N ARG A 123 -13.27 9.89 -7.12
CA ARG A 123 -13.86 10.07 -8.46
C ARG A 123 -14.72 8.87 -8.86
N THR A 124 -15.92 9.12 -9.34
CA THR A 124 -16.89 8.10 -9.77
C THR A 124 -16.70 7.66 -11.21
N HIS A 125 -15.88 8.37 -11.96
CA HIS A 125 -15.47 8.12 -13.35
C HIS A 125 -14.15 8.84 -13.65
N THR A 126 -13.58 8.63 -14.83
CA THR A 126 -12.31 9.25 -15.22
C THR A 126 -12.49 10.60 -15.96
N SER A 127 -13.73 11.04 -16.18
CA SER A 127 -14.04 12.30 -16.89
C SER A 127 -13.44 13.57 -16.25
N PRO A 128 -13.18 13.68 -14.94
CA PRO A 128 -12.44 14.83 -14.39
C PRO A 128 -11.11 15.09 -15.09
N VAL A 129 -10.45 14.05 -15.60
CA VAL A 129 -9.21 14.18 -16.35
C VAL A 129 -9.43 14.94 -17.66
N GLN A 130 -10.57 14.73 -18.32
CA GLN A 130 -10.95 15.47 -19.53
C GLN A 130 -11.07 16.96 -19.24
N VAL A 131 -11.77 17.33 -18.17
CA VAL A 131 -11.91 18.74 -17.73
C VAL A 131 -10.54 19.35 -17.45
N ARG A 132 -9.71 18.64 -16.69
CA ARG A 132 -8.35 19.11 -16.36
C ARG A 132 -7.49 19.30 -17.60
N THR A 133 -7.65 18.46 -18.62
CA THR A 133 -6.92 18.59 -19.88
C THR A 133 -7.43 19.81 -20.67
N MET A 134 -8.74 19.96 -20.82
CA MET A 134 -9.34 21.11 -21.52
C MET A 134 -8.99 22.45 -20.88
N MET A 135 -8.74 22.48 -19.57
CA MET A 135 -8.29 23.69 -18.87
C MET A 135 -6.81 24.01 -19.06
N ARG A 136 -6.00 23.09 -19.59
CA ARG A 136 -4.55 23.22 -19.71
C ARG A 136 -4.06 23.39 -21.14
N GLN A 137 -4.85 22.95 -22.12
CA GLN A 137 -4.46 22.99 -23.52
C GLN A 137 -5.65 23.34 -24.43
N GLU A 138 -5.31 24.00 -25.52
CA GLU A 138 -6.26 24.32 -26.60
C GLU A 138 -6.44 23.15 -27.56
N PRO A 139 -7.57 23.06 -28.26
CA PRO A 139 -7.75 22.09 -29.34
C PRO A 139 -6.69 22.20 -30.45
N PRO A 140 -6.32 21.10 -31.10
CA PRO A 140 -6.97 19.79 -31.02
C PRO A 140 -6.54 18.99 -29.80
N ILE A 141 -7.48 18.26 -29.19
CA ILE A 141 -7.27 17.40 -28.03
C ILE A 141 -7.66 15.97 -28.40
N TYR A 142 -6.72 15.05 -28.30
CA TYR A 142 -6.92 13.61 -28.48
C TYR A 142 -6.31 12.90 -27.30
N ILE A 143 -7.12 12.57 -26.30
CA ILE A 143 -6.64 11.91 -25.07
C ILE A 143 -7.44 10.66 -24.76
N VAL A 144 -6.80 9.74 -24.05
CA VAL A 144 -7.43 8.64 -23.35
C VAL A 144 -7.06 8.72 -21.87
N ALA A 145 -8.06 8.59 -21.00
CA ALA A 145 -7.93 8.71 -19.56
C ALA A 145 -8.24 7.36 -18.88
N PRO A 146 -7.24 6.49 -18.70
CA PRO A 146 -7.37 5.27 -17.91
C PRO A 146 -7.29 5.57 -16.42
N GLY A 147 -8.02 4.79 -15.58
CA GLY A 147 -7.88 4.94 -14.15
C GLY A 147 -8.87 4.14 -13.33
N ARG A 148 -8.62 4.09 -12.03
CA ARG A 148 -9.56 3.54 -11.05
C ARG A 148 -10.67 4.54 -10.77
N THR A 149 -11.85 4.01 -10.52
CA THR A 149 -13.05 4.74 -10.17
C THR A 149 -13.71 4.08 -8.97
N PHE A 150 -14.50 4.84 -8.24
CA PHE A 150 -15.01 4.44 -6.93
C PHE A 150 -16.49 4.76 -6.84
N ARG A 151 -17.27 3.81 -6.34
CA ARG A 151 -18.70 3.99 -6.06
C ARG A 151 -19.07 3.28 -4.77
N SER A 152 -20.08 3.77 -4.09
CA SER A 152 -20.58 3.19 -2.83
C SER A 152 -21.44 1.94 -3.06
N ASP A 153 -21.18 1.20 -4.14
CA ASP A 153 -21.91 -0.02 -4.46
C ASP A 153 -21.58 -1.12 -3.47
N THR A 154 -22.58 -1.93 -3.12
CA THR A 154 -22.33 -3.18 -2.42
C THR A 154 -21.72 -4.19 -3.39
N ALA A 155 -20.60 -4.80 -2.97
CA ALA A 155 -19.95 -5.82 -3.81
C ALA A 155 -20.87 -7.04 -4.01
N ASP A 156 -21.15 -7.34 -5.27
CA ASP A 156 -21.92 -8.53 -5.70
C ASP A 156 -21.26 -9.20 -6.92
N ALA A 157 -21.98 -10.05 -7.62
CA ALA A 157 -21.48 -10.76 -8.80
C ALA A 157 -21.20 -9.83 -10.00
N THR A 158 -21.76 -8.63 -10.03
CA THR A 158 -21.70 -7.68 -11.16
C THR A 158 -21.22 -6.29 -10.78
N HIS A 159 -21.15 -5.97 -9.48
CA HIS A 159 -20.75 -4.65 -8.98
C HIS A 159 -19.55 -4.77 -8.04
N LEU A 160 -18.60 -3.88 -8.20
CA LEU A 160 -17.46 -3.68 -7.31
C LEU A 160 -17.36 -2.20 -6.94
N PRO A 161 -17.10 -1.87 -5.67
CA PRO A 161 -16.93 -0.48 -5.23
C PRO A 161 -15.71 0.20 -5.84
N VAL A 162 -14.75 -0.58 -6.33
CA VAL A 162 -13.56 -0.11 -7.03
C VAL A 162 -13.44 -0.84 -8.35
N PHE A 163 -13.43 -0.11 -9.44
CA PHE A 163 -13.27 -0.69 -10.78
C PHE A 163 -12.44 0.23 -11.69
N HIS A 164 -12.04 -0.26 -12.84
CA HIS A 164 -11.22 0.48 -13.78
C HIS A 164 -12.06 0.93 -14.96
N GLN A 165 -11.83 2.17 -15.37
CA GLN A 165 -12.40 2.76 -16.59
C GLN A 165 -11.29 3.26 -17.49
N ILE A 166 -11.62 3.38 -18.76
CA ILE A 166 -10.86 4.11 -19.76
C ILE A 166 -11.83 4.95 -20.58
N GLU A 167 -11.60 6.24 -20.65
CA GLU A 167 -12.42 7.19 -21.40
C GLU A 167 -11.59 7.88 -22.45
N GLY A 168 -12.17 8.08 -23.64
CA GLY A 168 -11.55 8.82 -24.72
C GLY A 168 -12.21 10.19 -24.90
N LEU A 169 -11.41 11.21 -25.17
CA LEU A 169 -11.88 12.56 -25.55
C LEU A 169 -11.23 12.97 -26.85
N VAL A 170 -12.06 13.40 -27.79
CA VAL A 170 -11.64 14.06 -29.03
C VAL A 170 -12.32 15.41 -29.14
N ILE A 171 -11.51 16.46 -29.21
CA ILE A 171 -11.96 17.82 -29.57
C ILE A 171 -11.11 18.25 -30.75
N ASP A 172 -11.72 18.40 -31.88
CA ASP A 172 -11.11 18.91 -33.12
C ASP A 172 -11.64 20.32 -33.45
N LYS A 173 -11.15 20.88 -34.52
CA LYS A 173 -11.49 22.24 -34.94
C LYS A 173 -12.96 22.41 -35.32
#